data_c5c4bee04e59b8d5b9897722cc625dbb
#
_entry.id   c5c4bee04e59b8d5b9897722cc625dbb
#
_cell.length_a   1.000
_cell.length_b   1.000
_cell.length_c   1.000
_cell.angle_alpha   90.00
_cell.angle_beta   90.00
_cell.angle_gamma   90.00
#
_symmetry.space_group_name_H-M   'P 1'
#
loop_
_entity.id
_entity.type
_entity.pdbx_description
1 polymer ?
#
loop_
_entity_poly.entity_id
_entity_poly.type
_entity_poly.pdbx_seq_one_letter_code
_entity_poly.pdbx_strand_id
1 'polypeptide(L)'
;MIDLVNGSGSYVYDQNGTAYLDFMSGIAVSNLGHKNPKVMQALHEQSQKIWHSSNLYTNHLQESIAEKLTMGKNYLAFFCNSGTEANEAAIKLARKATGRPKIISFLQSFHGRTYGALSATGQPQLQQGFFPIVEGFDYVPYNQLEALKELLDENVAAVMLEVIQGEGGVIPAEKAWLQAVAKLCKANGSLLIIDEIQTGMGRTGNFYAFEAYQIEPDIITLAKALANGIPVGAMLGKKELAEAFGPGSHGTTFGGNNLAMKVAETVVSQINQPEFLADVKAKGAFLKAELAKLTGESEKVVEVRGEGLMLGVQLDSAETLQTVIQTLKQEKLLAIKAGGNVLRLLPPLTISQSELEKGVAIINQAILQ
;
A
#
# COMPACT_ATOMS: atom_id res chain seq x y z
N MET A 1 -8.60 4.40 24.39
CA MET A 1 -8.51 4.73 22.92
C MET A 1 -8.60 6.25 22.79
N ILE A 2 -7.96 6.85 21.77
CA ILE A 2 -8.14 8.28 21.44
C ILE A 2 -9.30 8.38 20.45
N ASP A 3 -10.23 9.29 20.67
CA ASP A 3 -11.30 9.62 19.72
C ASP A 3 -10.84 10.79 18.87
N LEU A 4 -10.45 10.52 17.61
CA LEU A 4 -9.96 11.50 16.65
C LEU A 4 -11.12 12.06 15.85
N VAL A 5 -11.41 13.35 16.02
CA VAL A 5 -12.59 14.03 15.44
C VAL A 5 -12.25 15.07 14.38
N ASN A 6 -10.97 15.44 14.24
CA ASN A 6 -10.55 16.46 13.28
C ASN A 6 -9.13 16.16 12.75
N GLY A 7 -8.76 16.77 11.63
CA GLY A 7 -7.42 16.66 11.06
C GLY A 7 -7.09 17.88 10.20
N SER A 8 -5.79 18.24 10.12
CA SER A 8 -5.30 19.32 9.26
C SER A 8 -3.82 19.08 8.94
N GLY A 9 -3.45 19.02 7.68
CA GLY A 9 -2.08 18.73 7.26
C GLY A 9 -1.57 17.42 7.88
N SER A 10 -0.49 17.46 8.62
CA SER A 10 0.14 16.31 9.28
C SER A 10 -0.36 16.07 10.71
N TYR A 11 -1.43 16.75 11.14
CA TYR A 11 -1.97 16.62 12.49
C TYR A 11 -3.39 16.07 12.50
N VAL A 12 -3.68 15.28 13.53
CA VAL A 12 -5.03 14.87 13.92
C VAL A 12 -5.35 15.36 15.32
N TYR A 13 -6.62 15.59 15.61
CA TYR A 13 -7.08 16.20 16.86
C TYR A 13 -8.13 15.32 17.53
N ASP A 14 -8.00 15.14 18.83
CA ASP A 14 -9.04 14.47 19.62
C ASP A 14 -10.20 15.42 19.97
N GLN A 15 -11.23 14.86 20.63
CA GLN A 15 -12.41 15.61 21.08
C GLN A 15 -12.10 16.76 22.05
N ASN A 16 -10.94 16.76 22.69
CA ASN A 16 -10.48 17.80 23.60
C ASN A 16 -9.64 18.88 22.89
N GLY A 17 -9.44 18.74 21.58
CA GLY A 17 -8.58 19.62 20.78
C GLY A 17 -7.09 19.32 20.91
N THR A 18 -6.68 18.22 21.54
CA THR A 18 -5.27 17.82 21.62
C THR A 18 -4.77 17.45 20.23
N ALA A 19 -3.71 18.12 19.78
CA ALA A 19 -3.07 17.86 18.50
C ALA A 19 -2.07 16.69 18.61
N TYR A 20 -2.14 15.75 17.68
CA TYR A 20 -1.19 14.66 17.53
C TYR A 20 -0.54 14.74 16.16
N LEU A 21 0.80 14.67 16.10
CA LEU A 21 1.54 14.56 14.86
C LEU A 21 1.33 13.14 14.30
N ASP A 22 0.79 13.05 13.08
CA ASP A 22 0.32 11.80 12.48
C ASP A 22 1.41 11.12 11.64
N PHE A 23 2.08 10.15 12.22
CA PHE A 23 3.02 9.26 11.52
C PHE A 23 2.36 7.91 11.15
N MET A 24 1.02 7.87 11.08
CA MET A 24 0.25 6.71 10.61
C MET A 24 -0.48 6.98 9.29
N SER A 25 -0.97 8.21 9.08
CA SER A 25 -1.79 8.61 7.93
C SER A 25 -2.95 7.65 7.64
N GLY A 26 -3.58 7.10 8.69
CA GLY A 26 -4.61 6.07 8.51
C GLY A 26 -4.09 4.78 7.88
N ILE A 27 -2.84 4.41 8.12
CA ILE A 27 -2.08 3.30 7.51
C ILE A 27 -1.82 3.58 6.02
N ALA A 28 -1.08 4.66 5.74
CA ALA A 28 -0.72 5.14 4.40
C ALA A 28 -1.94 5.48 3.50
N VAL A 29 -3.01 5.99 4.09
CA VAL A 29 -4.21 6.45 3.36
C VAL A 29 -4.15 7.94 3.05
N SER A 30 -3.88 8.78 4.06
CA SER A 30 -3.89 10.24 3.94
C SER A 30 -2.54 10.77 3.43
N ASN A 31 -2.10 10.33 2.24
CA ASN A 31 -0.80 10.72 1.69
C ASN A 31 -0.66 12.23 1.45
N LEU A 32 -1.74 12.92 1.11
CA LEU A 32 -1.78 14.38 0.95
C LEU A 32 -2.11 15.13 2.24
N GLY A 33 -2.07 14.44 3.38
CA GLY A 33 -2.46 14.98 4.66
C GLY A 33 -3.98 15.14 4.81
N HIS A 34 -4.39 15.59 5.98
CA HIS A 34 -5.79 15.83 6.31
C HIS A 34 -6.27 17.17 5.76
N LYS A 35 -7.50 17.22 5.24
CA LYS A 35 -8.13 18.42 4.66
C LYS A 35 -7.29 19.09 3.57
N ASN A 36 -6.65 18.32 2.70
CA ASN A 36 -5.96 18.89 1.55
C ASN A 36 -6.91 19.80 0.75
N PRO A 37 -6.58 21.09 0.52
CA PRO A 37 -7.51 22.05 -0.06
C PRO A 37 -8.03 21.64 -1.45
N LYS A 38 -7.17 21.10 -2.33
CA LYS A 38 -7.57 20.65 -3.67
C LYS A 38 -8.48 19.44 -3.63
N VAL A 39 -8.22 18.50 -2.70
CA VAL A 39 -9.08 17.32 -2.48
C VAL A 39 -10.44 17.74 -1.94
N MET A 40 -10.47 18.65 -0.96
CA MET A 40 -11.72 19.19 -0.41
C MET A 40 -12.54 19.92 -1.47
N GLN A 41 -11.89 20.73 -2.32
CA GLN A 41 -12.53 21.43 -3.43
C GLN A 41 -13.13 20.42 -4.44
N ALA A 42 -12.37 19.42 -4.87
CA ALA A 42 -12.84 18.41 -5.82
C ALA A 42 -14.05 17.64 -5.26
N LEU A 43 -14.01 17.27 -3.99
CA LEU A 43 -15.12 16.62 -3.30
C LEU A 43 -16.36 17.53 -3.27
N HIS A 44 -16.21 18.78 -2.90
CA HIS A 44 -17.31 19.75 -2.85
C HIS A 44 -17.91 19.96 -4.25
N GLU A 45 -17.11 20.21 -5.27
CA GLU A 45 -17.59 20.40 -6.65
C GLU A 45 -18.33 19.20 -7.19
N GLN A 46 -17.85 17.98 -6.94
CA GLN A 46 -18.52 16.75 -7.41
C GLN A 46 -19.75 16.44 -6.56
N SER A 47 -19.77 16.82 -5.27
CA SER A 47 -20.94 16.60 -4.41
C SER A 47 -22.18 17.36 -4.86
N GLN A 48 -22.01 18.45 -5.66
CA GLN A 48 -23.10 19.22 -6.26
C GLN A 48 -23.63 18.61 -7.59
N LYS A 49 -23.01 17.50 -8.03
CA LYS A 49 -23.35 16.79 -9.27
C LYS A 49 -23.82 15.37 -8.94
N ILE A 50 -23.69 14.47 -9.90
CA ILE A 50 -23.99 13.06 -9.70
C ILE A 50 -22.91 12.39 -8.83
N TRP A 51 -23.33 11.67 -7.79
CA TRP A 51 -22.44 10.94 -6.89
C TRP A 51 -22.12 9.54 -7.41
N HIS A 52 -23.11 8.89 -7.99
CA HIS A 52 -23.02 7.53 -8.48
C HIS A 52 -23.87 7.35 -9.74
N SER A 53 -23.32 6.63 -10.70
CA SER A 53 -24.05 6.08 -11.84
C SER A 53 -23.70 4.60 -11.99
N SER A 54 -24.64 3.81 -12.51
CA SER A 54 -24.35 2.42 -12.84
C SER A 54 -23.25 2.32 -13.90
N ASN A 55 -22.38 1.31 -13.77
CA ASN A 55 -21.37 0.96 -14.78
C ASN A 55 -21.98 0.45 -16.11
N LEU A 56 -23.30 0.49 -16.24
CA LEU A 56 -24.00 0.34 -17.53
C LEU A 56 -23.90 1.59 -18.41
N TYR A 57 -23.48 2.71 -17.85
CA TYR A 57 -23.29 3.98 -18.53
C TYR A 57 -21.83 4.41 -18.49
N THR A 58 -21.43 5.22 -19.48
CA THR A 58 -20.06 5.78 -19.52
C THR A 58 -19.83 6.79 -18.41
N ASN A 59 -18.62 6.82 -17.89
CA ASN A 59 -18.18 7.77 -16.88
C ASN A 59 -16.79 8.29 -17.25
N HIS A 60 -16.73 9.49 -17.83
CA HIS A 60 -15.47 10.12 -18.28
C HIS A 60 -14.43 10.29 -17.14
N LEU A 61 -14.88 10.34 -15.88
CA LEU A 61 -13.94 10.38 -14.74
C LEU A 61 -13.19 9.05 -14.56
N GLN A 62 -13.86 7.91 -14.88
CA GLN A 62 -13.16 6.63 -14.87
C GLN A 62 -12.11 6.57 -15.98
N GLU A 63 -12.42 7.06 -17.17
CA GLU A 63 -11.48 7.13 -18.30
C GLU A 63 -10.28 8.01 -17.95
N SER A 64 -10.54 9.23 -17.45
CA SER A 64 -9.48 10.18 -17.06
C SER A 64 -8.54 9.62 -15.99
N ILE A 65 -9.08 8.98 -14.94
CA ILE A 65 -8.25 8.40 -13.89
C ILE A 65 -7.51 7.15 -14.39
N ALA A 66 -8.13 6.33 -15.25
CA ALA A 66 -7.48 5.17 -15.85
C ALA A 66 -6.27 5.59 -16.70
N GLU A 67 -6.39 6.63 -17.52
CA GLU A 67 -5.28 7.19 -18.31
C GLU A 67 -4.11 7.64 -17.41
N LYS A 68 -4.42 8.34 -16.31
CA LYS A 68 -3.41 8.79 -15.34
C LYS A 68 -2.71 7.63 -14.62
N LEU A 69 -3.46 6.59 -14.25
CA LEU A 69 -2.90 5.42 -13.58
C LEU A 69 -2.09 4.54 -14.53
N THR A 70 -2.54 4.37 -15.76
CA THR A 70 -1.79 3.56 -16.74
C THR A 70 -0.53 4.26 -17.25
N MET A 71 -0.45 5.60 -17.14
CA MET A 71 0.73 6.40 -17.54
C MET A 71 1.16 6.13 -18.99
N GLY A 72 0.20 5.88 -19.89
CA GLY A 72 0.44 5.51 -21.29
C GLY A 72 0.99 4.09 -21.51
N LYS A 73 1.16 3.30 -20.44
CA LYS A 73 1.59 1.90 -20.52
C LYS A 73 0.43 0.99 -20.96
N ASN A 74 0.74 -0.26 -21.30
CA ASN A 74 -0.21 -1.22 -21.84
C ASN A 74 -1.11 -1.87 -20.79
N TYR A 75 -1.84 -1.06 -20.01
CA TYR A 75 -2.78 -1.54 -18.98
C TYR A 75 -4.21 -1.06 -19.23
N LEU A 76 -5.18 -1.80 -18.66
CA LEU A 76 -6.56 -1.41 -18.46
C LEU A 76 -6.87 -1.40 -16.96
N ALA A 77 -7.81 -0.55 -16.55
CA ALA A 77 -8.19 -0.38 -15.16
C ALA A 77 -9.57 -0.96 -14.87
N PHE A 78 -9.70 -1.65 -13.74
CA PHE A 78 -10.96 -2.01 -13.10
C PHE A 78 -11.02 -1.31 -11.74
N PHE A 79 -12.07 -0.51 -11.49
CA PHE A 79 -12.24 0.21 -10.24
C PHE A 79 -13.16 -0.53 -9.29
N CYS A 80 -12.81 -0.51 -8.00
CA CYS A 80 -13.57 -1.09 -6.89
C CYS A 80 -13.51 -0.14 -5.67
N ASN A 81 -13.77 -0.62 -4.45
CA ASN A 81 -13.93 0.27 -3.30
C ASN A 81 -12.85 0.09 -2.22
N SER A 82 -12.01 -0.92 -2.35
CA SER A 82 -11.01 -1.27 -1.34
C SER A 82 -9.84 -2.05 -1.94
N GLY A 83 -8.74 -2.16 -1.17
CA GLY A 83 -7.60 -2.97 -1.56
C GLY A 83 -7.91 -4.46 -1.64
N THR A 84 -8.71 -4.95 -0.70
CA THR A 84 -9.10 -6.37 -0.74
C THR A 84 -9.92 -6.70 -1.98
N GLU A 85 -10.84 -5.82 -2.42
CA GLU A 85 -11.58 -6.00 -3.67
C GLU A 85 -10.67 -5.94 -4.92
N ALA A 86 -9.66 -5.04 -4.90
CA ALA A 86 -8.67 -4.99 -5.98
C ALA A 86 -7.86 -6.29 -6.07
N ASN A 87 -7.47 -6.85 -4.93
CA ASN A 87 -6.77 -8.13 -4.86
C ASN A 87 -7.67 -9.31 -5.25
N GLU A 88 -8.95 -9.34 -4.86
CA GLU A 88 -9.92 -10.32 -5.35
C GLU A 88 -10.05 -10.29 -6.88
N ALA A 89 -10.11 -9.09 -7.47
CA ALA A 89 -10.14 -8.94 -8.92
C ALA A 89 -8.85 -9.47 -9.58
N ALA A 90 -7.68 -9.17 -8.99
CA ALA A 90 -6.39 -9.65 -9.48
C ALA A 90 -6.26 -11.17 -9.43
N ILE A 91 -6.66 -11.80 -8.32
CA ILE A 91 -6.69 -13.26 -8.14
C ILE A 91 -7.61 -13.93 -9.18
N LYS A 92 -8.81 -13.40 -9.36
CA LYS A 92 -9.77 -13.92 -10.34
C LYS A 92 -9.28 -13.74 -11.77
N LEU A 93 -8.70 -12.57 -12.10
CA LEU A 93 -8.13 -12.31 -13.41
C LEU A 93 -7.00 -13.29 -13.71
N ALA A 94 -6.07 -13.49 -12.79
CA ALA A 94 -4.94 -14.38 -12.96
C ALA A 94 -5.37 -15.82 -13.23
N ARG A 95 -6.28 -16.37 -12.41
CA ARG A 95 -6.79 -17.71 -12.59
C ARG A 95 -7.54 -17.89 -13.92
N LYS A 96 -8.37 -16.91 -14.27
CA LYS A 96 -9.17 -16.98 -15.50
C LYS A 96 -8.33 -16.82 -16.76
N ALA A 97 -7.36 -15.92 -16.76
CA ALA A 97 -6.50 -15.66 -17.92
C ALA A 97 -5.54 -16.82 -18.21
N THR A 98 -5.05 -17.49 -17.18
CA THR A 98 -4.09 -18.59 -17.33
C THR A 98 -4.78 -19.97 -17.40
N GLY A 99 -6.01 -20.09 -16.91
CA GLY A 99 -6.68 -21.39 -16.69
C GLY A 99 -6.05 -22.22 -15.56
N ARG A 100 -5.14 -21.67 -14.78
CA ARG A 100 -4.38 -22.35 -13.73
C ARG A 100 -4.95 -22.02 -12.35
N PRO A 101 -4.95 -22.96 -11.38
CA PRO A 101 -5.59 -22.75 -10.08
C PRO A 101 -4.71 -22.11 -9.02
N LYS A 102 -3.36 -22.29 -9.09
CA LYS A 102 -2.46 -21.96 -8.00
C LYS A 102 -1.98 -20.51 -8.05
N ILE A 103 -1.85 -19.90 -6.86
CA ILE A 103 -1.18 -18.62 -6.66
C ILE A 103 -0.13 -18.81 -5.56
N ILE A 104 1.09 -18.37 -5.83
CA ILE A 104 2.15 -18.34 -4.82
C ILE A 104 2.18 -16.93 -4.23
N SER A 105 2.10 -16.86 -2.92
CA SER A 105 2.27 -15.65 -2.12
C SER A 105 3.46 -15.82 -1.17
N PHE A 106 3.66 -14.88 -0.24
CA PHE A 106 4.82 -14.90 0.64
C PHE A 106 4.42 -14.90 2.10
N LEU A 107 5.18 -15.60 2.92
CA LEU A 107 5.02 -15.57 4.37
C LEU A 107 5.08 -14.11 4.87
N GLN A 108 4.25 -13.78 5.84
CA GLN A 108 4.06 -12.44 6.42
C GLN A 108 3.45 -11.39 5.47
N SER A 109 3.05 -11.74 4.24
CA SER A 109 2.31 -10.84 3.36
C SER A 109 0.94 -10.46 3.94
N PHE A 110 0.39 -9.35 3.46
CA PHE A 110 -0.98 -8.95 3.79
C PHE A 110 -1.69 -8.42 2.54
N HIS A 111 -2.70 -9.14 2.07
CA HIS A 111 -3.44 -8.79 0.85
C HIS A 111 -4.92 -8.48 1.09
N GLY A 112 -5.44 -8.65 2.31
CA GLY A 112 -6.80 -8.30 2.68
C GLY A 112 -7.48 -9.28 3.62
N ARG A 113 -8.79 -9.08 3.84
CA ARG A 113 -9.60 -9.82 4.82
C ARG A 113 -10.82 -10.51 4.20
N THR A 114 -11.10 -10.35 2.90
CA THR A 114 -12.07 -11.19 2.18
C THR A 114 -11.48 -12.56 1.92
N TYR A 115 -12.30 -13.57 1.67
CA TYR A 115 -11.82 -14.96 1.64
C TYR A 115 -10.67 -15.22 0.65
N GLY A 116 -10.73 -14.69 -0.58
CA GLY A 116 -9.62 -14.85 -1.53
C GLY A 116 -8.36 -14.08 -1.13
N ALA A 117 -8.52 -12.81 -0.74
CA ALA A 117 -7.41 -11.99 -0.27
C ALA A 117 -6.81 -12.49 1.06
N LEU A 118 -7.65 -13.05 1.97
CA LEU A 118 -7.20 -13.71 3.20
C LEU A 118 -6.41 -14.98 2.87
N SER A 119 -6.85 -15.75 1.87
CA SER A 119 -6.15 -16.93 1.41
C SER A 119 -4.83 -16.59 0.72
N ALA A 120 -4.67 -15.40 0.13
CA ALA A 120 -3.40 -14.92 -0.39
C ALA A 120 -2.46 -14.36 0.71
N THR A 121 -3.00 -14.04 1.90
CA THR A 121 -2.25 -13.47 3.02
C THR A 121 -1.47 -14.56 3.76
N GLY A 122 -0.13 -14.51 3.68
CA GLY A 122 0.77 -15.50 4.28
C GLY A 122 0.96 -15.36 5.79
N GLN A 123 -0.13 -15.19 6.53
CA GLN A 123 -0.16 -15.04 7.99
C GLN A 123 -1.20 -15.99 8.60
N PRO A 124 -0.80 -17.20 8.99
CA PRO A 124 -1.72 -18.23 9.50
C PRO A 124 -2.61 -17.78 10.67
N GLN A 125 -2.08 -16.90 11.54
CA GLN A 125 -2.84 -16.34 12.65
C GLN A 125 -4.06 -15.50 12.22
N LEU A 126 -4.02 -14.91 11.01
CA LEU A 126 -5.13 -14.15 10.46
C LEU A 126 -6.19 -15.03 9.81
N GLN A 127 -5.82 -16.24 9.40
CA GLN A 127 -6.70 -17.25 8.79
C GLN A 127 -7.42 -18.11 9.85
N GLN A 128 -6.89 -18.14 11.06
CA GLN A 128 -7.45 -18.95 12.16
C GLN A 128 -8.91 -18.58 12.44
N GLY A 129 -9.78 -19.58 12.44
CA GLY A 129 -11.21 -19.42 12.69
C GLY A 129 -12.06 -19.15 11.43
N PHE A 130 -11.43 -19.02 10.23
CA PHE A 130 -12.13 -18.76 8.97
C PHE A 130 -12.09 -19.93 7.97
N PHE A 131 -11.63 -21.11 8.42
CA PHE A 131 -11.59 -22.29 7.56
C PHE A 131 -13.00 -22.85 7.25
N PRO A 132 -13.23 -23.40 6.04
CA PRO A 132 -12.26 -23.52 4.95
C PRO A 132 -12.03 -22.18 4.22
N ILE A 133 -10.76 -21.86 3.98
CA ILE A 133 -10.36 -20.74 3.11
C ILE A 133 -10.34 -21.17 1.64
N VAL A 134 -10.14 -20.24 0.71
CA VAL A 134 -10.06 -20.55 -0.71
C VAL A 134 -8.79 -21.37 -1.00
N GLU A 135 -8.93 -22.50 -1.67
CA GLU A 135 -7.83 -23.39 -2.04
C GLU A 135 -6.94 -22.83 -3.16
N GLY A 136 -5.75 -23.41 -3.32
CA GLY A 136 -4.81 -23.10 -4.38
C GLY A 136 -3.89 -21.92 -4.05
N PHE A 137 -3.56 -21.73 -2.78
CA PHE A 137 -2.55 -20.76 -2.34
C PHE A 137 -1.40 -21.47 -1.65
N ASP A 138 -0.18 -21.23 -2.14
CA ASP A 138 1.07 -21.67 -1.53
C ASP A 138 1.87 -20.47 -1.04
N TYR A 139 2.71 -20.66 0.00
CA TYR A 139 3.48 -19.60 0.60
C TYR A 139 4.95 -19.96 0.69
N VAL A 140 5.81 -19.03 0.30
CA VAL A 140 7.26 -19.14 0.42
C VAL A 140 7.86 -18.01 1.23
N PRO A 141 9.04 -18.21 1.85
CA PRO A 141 9.72 -17.10 2.53
C PRO A 141 10.07 -15.97 1.56
N TYR A 142 9.93 -14.73 2.04
CA TYR A 142 10.25 -13.54 1.27
C TYR A 142 11.77 -13.40 1.08
N ASN A 143 12.21 -12.89 -0.08
CA ASN A 143 13.62 -12.78 -0.48
C ASN A 143 14.38 -14.13 -0.60
N GLN A 144 13.66 -15.25 -0.71
CA GLN A 144 14.27 -16.58 -0.92
C GLN A 144 13.86 -17.16 -2.29
N LEU A 145 14.75 -17.03 -3.29
CA LEU A 145 14.45 -17.40 -4.67
C LEU A 145 14.30 -18.91 -4.86
N GLU A 146 15.12 -19.71 -4.19
CA GLU A 146 15.11 -21.16 -4.34
C GLU A 146 13.79 -21.78 -3.87
N ALA A 147 13.24 -21.30 -2.75
CA ALA A 147 11.93 -21.72 -2.26
C ALA A 147 10.80 -21.43 -3.27
N LEU A 148 10.89 -20.33 -4.01
CA LEU A 148 9.93 -20.04 -5.09
C LEU A 148 10.10 -21.00 -6.26
N LYS A 149 11.33 -21.32 -6.66
CA LYS A 149 11.61 -22.23 -7.79
C LYS A 149 11.06 -23.63 -7.53
N GLU A 150 11.10 -24.11 -6.28
CA GLU A 150 10.60 -25.43 -5.90
C GLU A 150 9.08 -25.59 -6.09
N LEU A 151 8.32 -24.47 -5.92
CA LEU A 151 6.85 -24.48 -6.02
C LEU A 151 6.33 -23.99 -7.37
N LEU A 152 7.17 -23.37 -8.20
CA LEU A 152 6.76 -22.77 -9.47
C LEU A 152 6.63 -23.84 -10.56
N ASP A 153 5.44 -24.42 -10.68
CA ASP A 153 5.07 -25.43 -11.66
C ASP A 153 4.09 -24.88 -12.73
N GLU A 154 3.67 -25.75 -13.68
CA GLU A 154 2.73 -25.41 -14.74
C GLU A 154 1.30 -25.09 -14.24
N ASN A 155 0.98 -25.35 -12.97
CA ASN A 155 -0.33 -25.06 -12.38
C ASN A 155 -0.37 -23.67 -11.73
N VAL A 156 0.76 -22.96 -11.66
CA VAL A 156 0.84 -21.64 -11.04
C VAL A 156 0.30 -20.58 -11.98
N ALA A 157 -0.84 -19.99 -11.62
CA ALA A 157 -1.46 -18.86 -12.33
C ALA A 157 -0.67 -17.56 -12.14
N ALA A 158 -0.23 -17.30 -10.91
CA ALA A 158 0.47 -16.07 -10.59
C ALA A 158 1.38 -16.21 -9.35
N VAL A 159 2.37 -15.33 -9.29
CA VAL A 159 3.10 -14.98 -8.07
C VAL A 159 2.61 -13.59 -7.63
N MET A 160 2.18 -13.46 -6.37
CA MET A 160 1.60 -12.25 -5.81
C MET A 160 2.44 -11.76 -4.64
N LEU A 161 2.85 -10.48 -4.66
CA LEU A 161 3.70 -9.90 -3.61
C LEU A 161 3.51 -8.38 -3.45
N GLU A 162 3.90 -7.89 -2.28
CA GLU A 162 4.16 -6.48 -1.98
C GLU A 162 5.64 -6.18 -2.26
N VAL A 163 5.98 -5.04 -2.85
CA VAL A 163 7.39 -4.62 -3.05
C VAL A 163 8.08 -4.34 -1.71
N ILE A 164 7.31 -3.88 -0.74
CA ILE A 164 7.70 -3.78 0.68
C ILE A 164 6.55 -4.38 1.47
N GLN A 165 6.79 -5.46 2.19
CA GLN A 165 5.78 -6.06 3.07
C GLN A 165 5.45 -5.11 4.22
N GLY A 166 4.32 -4.40 4.12
CA GLY A 166 3.95 -3.36 5.07
C GLY A 166 3.59 -3.91 6.45
N GLU A 167 2.67 -4.87 6.49
CA GLU A 167 2.22 -5.50 7.73
C GLU A 167 3.22 -6.52 8.27
N GLY A 168 4.03 -7.12 7.39
CA GLY A 168 5.06 -8.10 7.75
C GLY A 168 6.28 -7.53 8.46
N GLY A 169 6.38 -6.19 8.59
CA GLY A 169 7.49 -5.54 9.30
C GLY A 169 8.30 -4.56 8.46
N VAL A 170 7.70 -3.95 7.46
CA VAL A 170 8.34 -3.02 6.52
C VAL A 170 9.59 -3.66 5.89
N ILE A 171 9.40 -4.82 5.26
CA ILE A 171 10.49 -5.61 4.68
C ILE A 171 10.56 -5.34 3.17
N PRO A 172 11.60 -4.61 2.67
CA PRO A 172 11.77 -4.39 1.24
C PRO A 172 12.20 -5.67 0.52
N ALA A 173 11.75 -5.80 -0.74
CA ALA A 173 12.31 -6.78 -1.65
C ALA A 173 13.79 -6.47 -1.96
N GLU A 174 14.61 -7.49 -2.04
CA GLU A 174 15.94 -7.35 -2.63
C GLU A 174 15.80 -7.18 -4.14
N LYS A 175 16.45 -6.16 -4.71
CA LYS A 175 16.29 -5.82 -6.13
C LYS A 175 16.60 -6.98 -7.05
N ALA A 176 17.70 -7.67 -6.85
CA ALA A 176 18.09 -8.81 -7.67
C ALA A 176 17.10 -9.97 -7.56
N TRP A 177 16.57 -10.22 -6.35
CA TRP A 177 15.57 -11.24 -6.11
C TRP A 177 14.26 -10.91 -6.85
N LEU A 178 13.73 -9.70 -6.73
CA LEU A 178 12.47 -9.33 -7.38
C LEU A 178 12.58 -9.35 -8.91
N GLN A 179 13.73 -8.95 -9.46
CA GLN A 179 14.02 -9.07 -10.89
C GLN A 179 14.08 -10.54 -11.33
N ALA A 180 14.63 -11.44 -10.50
CA ALA A 180 14.64 -12.87 -10.76
C ALA A 180 13.24 -13.47 -10.69
N VAL A 181 12.42 -13.08 -9.72
CA VAL A 181 11.00 -13.46 -9.62
C VAL A 181 10.25 -13.10 -10.91
N ALA A 182 10.39 -11.85 -11.39
CA ALA A 182 9.74 -11.40 -12.62
C ALA A 182 10.17 -12.23 -13.85
N LYS A 183 11.47 -12.57 -13.95
CA LYS A 183 11.99 -13.44 -15.01
C LYS A 183 11.44 -14.86 -14.93
N LEU A 184 11.36 -15.42 -13.72
CA LEU A 184 10.82 -16.78 -13.51
C LEU A 184 9.33 -16.84 -13.86
N CYS A 185 8.53 -15.87 -13.44
CA CYS A 185 7.12 -15.77 -13.81
C CYS A 185 6.96 -15.78 -15.34
N LYS A 186 7.70 -14.91 -16.03
CA LYS A 186 7.65 -14.84 -17.49
C LYS A 186 8.06 -16.15 -18.17
N ALA A 187 9.09 -16.82 -17.69
CA ALA A 187 9.57 -18.08 -18.22
C ALA A 187 8.56 -19.23 -18.01
N ASN A 188 7.87 -19.23 -16.86
CA ASN A 188 6.85 -20.23 -16.51
C ASN A 188 5.49 -19.96 -17.16
N GLY A 189 5.26 -18.76 -17.69
CA GLY A 189 3.95 -18.29 -18.15
C GLY A 189 2.96 -18.03 -17.01
N SER A 190 3.46 -17.80 -15.80
CA SER A 190 2.70 -17.30 -14.65
C SER A 190 2.66 -15.77 -14.69
N LEU A 191 1.59 -15.19 -14.17
CA LEU A 191 1.47 -13.73 -14.07
C LEU A 191 2.19 -13.21 -12.82
N LEU A 192 2.74 -11.99 -12.91
CA LEU A 192 3.29 -11.28 -11.77
C LEU A 192 2.26 -10.24 -11.29
N ILE A 193 1.75 -10.42 -10.06
CA ILE A 193 0.85 -9.48 -9.39
C ILE A 193 1.66 -8.70 -8.36
N ILE A 194 1.70 -7.37 -8.52
CA ILE A 194 2.30 -6.49 -7.53
C ILE A 194 1.20 -5.75 -6.77
N ASP A 195 1.14 -6.00 -5.47
CA ASP A 195 0.26 -5.30 -4.54
C ASP A 195 0.92 -3.96 -4.13
N GLU A 196 0.46 -2.89 -4.76
CA GLU A 196 0.90 -1.50 -4.51
C GLU A 196 -0.07 -0.74 -3.58
N ILE A 197 -0.94 -1.46 -2.86
CA ILE A 197 -1.97 -0.84 -2.02
C ILE A 197 -1.35 0.04 -0.93
N GLN A 198 -0.21 -0.35 -0.37
CA GLN A 198 0.49 0.45 0.64
C GLN A 198 1.71 1.19 0.09
N THR A 199 2.42 0.61 -0.87
CA THR A 199 3.69 1.11 -1.41
C THR A 199 3.52 2.12 -2.53
N GLY A 200 2.42 2.05 -3.26
CA GLY A 200 2.12 2.92 -4.38
C GLY A 200 1.75 4.35 -3.99
N MET A 201 1.31 5.11 -4.96
CA MET A 201 0.85 6.49 -4.78
C MET A 201 1.91 7.39 -4.13
N GLY A 202 3.16 7.26 -4.57
CA GLY A 202 4.26 8.13 -4.15
C GLY A 202 4.90 7.79 -2.80
N ARG A 203 4.38 6.81 -2.05
CA ARG A 203 4.83 6.50 -0.68
C ARG A 203 6.33 6.24 -0.56
N THR A 204 6.93 5.58 -1.57
CA THR A 204 8.36 5.28 -1.63
C THR A 204 9.18 6.34 -2.37
N GLY A 205 8.55 7.43 -2.82
CA GLY A 205 9.18 8.45 -3.66
C GLY A 205 9.14 8.12 -5.17
N ASN A 206 8.57 6.98 -5.57
CA ASN A 206 8.17 6.69 -6.94
C ASN A 206 6.64 6.59 -6.98
N PHE A 207 6.01 6.88 -8.11
CA PHE A 207 4.56 6.77 -8.19
C PHE A 207 4.11 5.33 -7.95
N TYR A 208 4.75 4.36 -8.61
CA TYR A 208 4.72 2.94 -8.29
C TYR A 208 6.06 2.51 -7.71
N ALA A 209 6.06 1.83 -6.57
CA ALA A 209 7.30 1.38 -5.93
C ALA A 209 8.09 0.40 -6.79
N PHE A 210 7.41 -0.45 -7.58
CA PHE A 210 8.07 -1.41 -8.47
C PHE A 210 8.98 -0.76 -9.54
N GLU A 211 8.78 0.53 -9.85
CA GLU A 211 9.61 1.24 -10.84
C GLU A 211 11.09 1.30 -10.42
N ALA A 212 11.37 1.38 -9.11
CA ALA A 212 12.75 1.33 -8.60
C ALA A 212 13.44 -0.01 -8.87
N TYR A 213 12.66 -1.06 -9.05
CA TYR A 213 13.17 -2.42 -9.29
C TYR A 213 13.34 -2.76 -10.76
N GLN A 214 12.88 -1.87 -11.68
CA GLN A 214 12.99 -2.07 -13.13
C GLN A 214 12.31 -3.37 -13.61
N ILE A 215 11.14 -3.66 -13.06
CA ILE A 215 10.25 -4.74 -13.46
C ILE A 215 8.97 -4.18 -14.07
N GLU A 216 8.25 -5.00 -14.81
CA GLU A 216 6.94 -4.68 -15.36
C GLU A 216 5.96 -5.79 -14.97
N PRO A 217 5.10 -5.56 -13.96
CA PRO A 217 4.11 -6.54 -13.53
C PRO A 217 3.01 -6.74 -14.57
N ASP A 218 2.33 -7.88 -14.52
CA ASP A 218 1.17 -8.15 -15.37
C ASP A 218 -0.10 -7.56 -14.77
N ILE A 219 -0.17 -7.53 -13.43
CA ILE A 219 -1.30 -6.97 -12.68
C ILE A 219 -0.76 -6.11 -11.52
N ILE A 220 -1.39 -4.94 -11.31
CA ILE A 220 -1.06 -4.00 -10.22
C ILE A 220 -2.35 -3.74 -9.45
N THR A 221 -2.29 -3.75 -8.11
CA THR A 221 -3.45 -3.38 -7.27
C THR A 221 -3.16 -2.13 -6.45
N LEU A 222 -4.15 -1.26 -6.34
CA LEU A 222 -4.08 0.04 -5.69
C LEU A 222 -5.29 0.25 -4.78
N ALA A 223 -5.12 0.99 -3.70
CA ALA A 223 -6.19 1.52 -2.86
C ALA A 223 -5.65 2.62 -1.92
N LYS A 224 -6.05 2.62 -0.65
CA LYS A 224 -5.55 3.52 0.41
C LYS A 224 -5.42 4.98 -0.06
N ALA A 225 -4.20 5.39 -0.40
CA ALA A 225 -3.93 6.77 -0.81
C ALA A 225 -4.54 7.18 -2.15
N LEU A 226 -5.10 6.25 -2.92
CA LEU A 226 -5.67 6.52 -4.25
C LEU A 226 -6.70 7.66 -4.24
N ALA A 227 -7.47 7.80 -3.15
CA ALA A 227 -8.40 8.90 -2.98
C ALA A 227 -8.31 9.57 -1.59
N ASN A 228 -7.16 9.49 -0.92
CA ASN A 228 -6.83 10.23 0.31
C ASN A 228 -7.91 10.19 1.40
N GLY A 229 -8.57 9.04 1.58
CA GLY A 229 -9.60 8.80 2.61
C GLY A 229 -10.98 8.44 2.07
N ILE A 230 -11.28 8.71 0.79
CA ILE A 230 -12.51 8.19 0.14
C ILE A 230 -12.25 6.73 -0.29
N PRO A 231 -13.17 5.80 0.02
CA PRO A 231 -13.01 4.39 -0.34
C PRO A 231 -12.91 4.19 -1.85
N VAL A 232 -11.74 3.77 -2.32
CA VAL A 232 -11.44 3.43 -3.73
C VAL A 232 -10.38 2.36 -3.76
N GLY A 233 -10.54 1.42 -4.67
CA GLY A 233 -9.50 0.49 -5.12
C GLY A 233 -9.45 0.45 -6.63
N ALA A 234 -8.33 -0.01 -7.16
CA ALA A 234 -8.16 -0.27 -8.59
C ALA A 234 -7.27 -1.49 -8.81
N MET A 235 -7.62 -2.28 -9.81
CA MET A 235 -6.77 -3.32 -10.37
C MET A 235 -6.43 -2.91 -11.81
N LEU A 236 -5.14 -2.82 -12.11
CA LEU A 236 -4.63 -2.59 -13.46
C LEU A 236 -4.12 -3.93 -13.98
N GLY A 237 -4.67 -4.39 -15.11
CA GLY A 237 -4.21 -5.58 -15.81
C GLY A 237 -3.68 -5.22 -17.18
N LYS A 238 -2.65 -5.92 -17.68
CA LYS A 238 -2.17 -5.77 -19.05
C LYS A 238 -3.32 -5.97 -20.04
N LYS A 239 -3.33 -5.23 -21.15
CA LYS A 239 -4.43 -5.25 -22.15
C LYS A 239 -4.66 -6.64 -22.74
N GLU A 240 -3.62 -7.45 -22.89
CA GLU A 240 -3.73 -8.83 -23.35
C GLU A 240 -4.53 -9.75 -22.43
N LEU A 241 -4.74 -9.35 -21.17
CA LEU A 241 -5.59 -10.08 -20.21
C LEU A 241 -7.07 -9.70 -20.30
N ALA A 242 -7.42 -8.69 -21.10
CA ALA A 242 -8.77 -8.13 -21.15
C ALA A 242 -9.83 -9.14 -21.60
N GLU A 243 -9.51 -10.06 -22.52
CA GLU A 243 -10.45 -11.09 -22.98
C GLU A 243 -10.89 -12.02 -21.85
N ALA A 244 -10.02 -12.27 -20.86
CA ALA A 244 -10.38 -13.07 -19.70
C ALA A 244 -11.38 -12.37 -18.78
N PHE A 245 -11.38 -11.04 -18.74
CA PHE A 245 -12.26 -10.22 -17.87
C PHE A 245 -13.31 -9.43 -18.66
N GLY A 246 -13.85 -10.01 -19.70
CA GLY A 246 -14.95 -9.42 -20.48
C GLY A 246 -16.23 -9.19 -19.65
N PRO A 247 -17.24 -8.50 -20.21
CA PRO A 247 -18.47 -8.15 -19.53
C PRO A 247 -19.12 -9.35 -18.80
N GLY A 248 -19.55 -9.13 -17.55
CA GLY A 248 -20.16 -10.17 -16.71
C GLY A 248 -19.18 -11.07 -15.96
N SER A 249 -17.88 -10.97 -16.20
CA SER A 249 -16.88 -11.81 -15.50
C SER A 249 -16.64 -11.38 -14.05
N HIS A 250 -16.68 -10.10 -13.80
CA HIS A 250 -16.52 -9.48 -12.48
C HIS A 250 -17.27 -8.16 -12.44
N GLY A 251 -17.65 -7.70 -11.25
CA GLY A 251 -18.44 -6.48 -11.14
C GLY A 251 -18.45 -5.91 -9.73
N THR A 252 -18.86 -4.66 -9.65
CA THR A 252 -19.03 -3.91 -8.42
C THR A 252 -20.14 -2.89 -8.62
N THR A 253 -20.92 -2.61 -7.56
CA THR A 253 -21.95 -1.58 -7.63
C THR A 253 -21.36 -0.18 -7.52
N PHE A 254 -20.54 0.08 -6.49
CA PHE A 254 -20.01 1.40 -6.19
C PHE A 254 -18.63 1.68 -6.76
N GLY A 255 -17.91 0.66 -7.21
CA GLY A 255 -16.57 0.85 -7.77
C GLY A 255 -16.62 1.74 -9.01
N GLY A 256 -15.74 2.75 -9.03
CA GLY A 256 -15.70 3.72 -10.11
C GLY A 256 -16.78 4.81 -10.03
N ASN A 257 -17.47 4.99 -8.88
CA ASN A 257 -18.48 6.04 -8.75
C ASN A 257 -17.89 7.44 -8.98
N ASN A 258 -18.72 8.34 -9.49
CA ASN A 258 -18.29 9.68 -9.91
C ASN A 258 -17.63 10.49 -8.80
N LEU A 259 -18.17 10.43 -7.57
CA LEU A 259 -17.62 11.17 -6.43
C LEU A 259 -16.20 10.72 -6.10
N ALA A 260 -16.02 9.41 -5.97
CA ALA A 260 -14.72 8.80 -5.66
C ALA A 260 -13.69 9.00 -6.79
N MET A 261 -14.11 8.86 -8.04
CA MET A 261 -13.23 9.07 -9.20
C MET A 261 -12.74 10.51 -9.32
N LYS A 262 -13.59 11.51 -9.04
CA LYS A 262 -13.17 12.92 -9.05
C LYS A 262 -12.12 13.21 -7.99
N VAL A 263 -12.29 12.65 -6.81
CA VAL A 263 -11.30 12.77 -5.73
C VAL A 263 -10.00 12.06 -6.11
N ALA A 264 -10.08 10.81 -6.58
CA ALA A 264 -8.91 10.03 -6.99
C ALA A 264 -8.12 10.74 -8.12
N GLU A 265 -8.81 11.28 -9.13
CA GLU A 265 -8.18 12.05 -10.20
C GLU A 265 -7.35 13.22 -9.64
N THR A 266 -7.91 13.94 -8.68
CA THR A 266 -7.25 15.09 -8.04
C THR A 266 -6.04 14.66 -7.22
N VAL A 267 -6.15 13.54 -6.49
CA VAL A 267 -5.05 12.99 -5.70
C VAL A 267 -3.90 12.52 -6.60
N VAL A 268 -4.20 11.72 -7.62
CA VAL A 268 -3.19 11.22 -8.58
C VAL A 268 -2.48 12.38 -9.27
N SER A 269 -3.22 13.41 -9.70
CA SER A 269 -2.64 14.59 -10.38
C SER A 269 -1.70 15.39 -9.48
N GLN A 270 -1.88 15.37 -8.17
CA GLN A 270 -0.97 16.04 -7.22
C GLN A 270 0.26 15.19 -6.92
N ILE A 271 0.09 13.88 -6.73
CA ILE A 271 1.18 12.98 -6.34
C ILE A 271 2.10 12.67 -7.53
N ASN A 272 1.53 12.45 -8.72
CA ASN A 272 2.30 12.10 -9.92
C ASN A 272 2.94 13.33 -10.56
N GLN A 273 3.74 14.08 -9.77
CA GLN A 273 4.55 15.20 -10.21
C GLN A 273 6.00 14.91 -9.84
N PRO A 274 6.96 15.10 -10.78
CA PRO A 274 8.37 14.78 -10.51
C PRO A 274 8.92 15.50 -9.28
N GLU A 275 8.56 16.77 -9.09
CA GLU A 275 9.01 17.57 -7.94
C GLU A 275 8.43 17.06 -6.63
N PHE A 276 7.17 16.62 -6.61
CA PHE A 276 6.53 16.03 -5.44
C PHE A 276 7.21 14.72 -5.04
N LEU A 277 7.47 13.84 -6.01
CA LEU A 277 8.12 12.56 -5.77
C LEU A 277 9.59 12.73 -5.33
N ALA A 278 10.29 13.73 -5.88
CA ALA A 278 11.64 14.08 -5.46
C ALA A 278 11.68 14.59 -4.01
N ASP A 279 10.72 15.42 -3.61
CA ASP A 279 10.57 15.91 -2.23
C ASP A 279 10.31 14.75 -1.26
N VAL A 280 9.45 13.78 -1.62
CA VAL A 280 9.22 12.56 -0.82
C VAL A 280 10.51 11.76 -0.65
N LYS A 281 11.32 11.60 -1.72
CA LYS A 281 12.61 10.91 -1.64
C LYS A 281 13.57 11.63 -0.69
N ALA A 282 13.66 12.95 -0.79
CA ALA A 282 14.53 13.76 0.07
C ALA A 282 14.13 13.65 1.55
N LYS A 283 12.83 13.79 1.83
CA LYS A 283 12.27 13.62 3.19
C LYS A 283 12.49 12.21 3.74
N GLY A 284 12.30 11.20 2.90
CA GLY A 284 12.53 9.81 3.28
C GLY A 284 14.00 9.53 3.60
N ALA A 285 14.92 10.04 2.77
CA ALA A 285 16.35 9.93 3.02
C ALA A 285 16.77 10.62 4.33
N PHE A 286 16.26 11.82 4.58
CA PHE A 286 16.47 12.53 5.84
C PHE A 286 15.97 11.71 7.03
N LEU A 287 14.71 11.29 7.02
CA LEU A 287 14.10 10.53 8.11
C LEU A 287 14.85 9.23 8.37
N LYS A 288 15.21 8.49 7.32
CA LYS A 288 15.97 7.23 7.43
C LYS A 288 17.37 7.45 8.02
N ALA A 289 18.05 8.51 7.59
CA ALA A 289 19.39 8.84 8.10
C ALA A 289 19.37 9.23 9.58
N GLU A 290 18.40 10.03 10.01
CA GLU A 290 18.26 10.41 11.41
C GLU A 290 17.93 9.21 12.31
N LEU A 291 16.99 8.36 11.88
CA LEU A 291 16.64 7.15 12.64
C LEU A 291 17.76 6.11 12.66
N ALA A 292 18.58 6.02 11.61
CA ALA A 292 19.71 5.09 11.55
C ALA A 292 20.78 5.38 12.60
N LYS A 293 20.91 6.60 13.09
CA LYS A 293 21.82 6.94 14.19
C LYS A 293 21.51 6.15 15.46
N LEU A 294 20.23 5.86 15.68
CA LEU A 294 19.78 5.11 16.85
C LEU A 294 20.35 3.69 16.93
N THR A 295 20.74 3.07 15.82
CA THR A 295 21.39 1.74 15.84
C THR A 295 22.76 1.74 16.52
N GLY A 296 23.43 2.89 16.58
CA GLY A 296 24.69 3.08 17.32
C GLY A 296 24.52 3.69 18.71
N GLU A 297 23.34 4.24 19.00
CA GLU A 297 23.07 4.98 20.24
C GLU A 297 22.24 4.15 21.24
N SER A 298 21.55 3.09 20.79
CA SER A 298 20.67 2.29 21.65
C SER A 298 20.68 0.82 21.23
N GLU A 299 20.93 -0.07 22.20
CA GLU A 299 20.82 -1.53 22.01
C GLU A 299 19.38 -1.98 21.73
N LYS A 300 18.38 -1.12 21.99
CA LYS A 300 16.97 -1.39 21.68
C LYS A 300 16.68 -1.40 20.18
N VAL A 301 17.52 -0.74 19.34
CA VAL A 301 17.30 -0.63 17.90
C VAL A 301 18.19 -1.60 17.14
N VAL A 302 17.56 -2.56 16.49
CA VAL A 302 18.23 -3.61 15.71
C VAL A 302 18.56 -3.12 14.31
N GLU A 303 17.57 -2.48 13.64
CA GLU A 303 17.68 -2.06 12.25
C GLU A 303 16.67 -0.96 11.91
N VAL A 304 17.02 -0.12 10.95
CA VAL A 304 16.11 0.82 10.29
C VAL A 304 16.02 0.50 8.81
N ARG A 305 14.82 0.20 8.31
CA ARG A 305 14.60 -0.25 6.94
C ARG A 305 13.36 0.39 6.31
N GLY A 306 13.20 0.21 5.00
CA GLY A 306 12.11 0.80 4.21
C GLY A 306 12.61 1.83 3.21
N GLU A 307 11.68 2.44 2.46
CA GLU A 307 11.97 3.39 1.38
C GLU A 307 11.00 4.58 1.41
N GLY A 308 11.52 5.77 1.06
CA GLY A 308 10.74 7.00 1.08
C GLY A 308 10.17 7.27 2.46
N LEU A 309 8.88 7.57 2.54
CA LEU A 309 8.16 7.79 3.80
C LEU A 309 7.38 6.54 4.27
N MET A 310 7.91 5.36 4.00
CA MET A 310 7.50 4.08 4.56
C MET A 310 8.69 3.44 5.26
N LEU A 311 8.90 3.76 6.53
CA LEU A 311 10.04 3.30 7.31
C LEU A 311 9.61 2.44 8.49
N GLY A 312 10.48 1.49 8.84
CA GLY A 312 10.35 0.63 10.00
C GLY A 312 11.60 0.70 10.87
N VAL A 313 11.42 0.88 12.16
CA VAL A 313 12.46 0.75 13.17
C VAL A 313 12.24 -0.58 13.87
N GLN A 314 13.09 -1.57 13.60
CA GLN A 314 13.06 -2.86 14.24
C GLN A 314 13.60 -2.73 15.67
N LEU A 315 12.79 -3.07 16.65
CA LEU A 315 13.17 -3.06 18.05
C LEU A 315 13.52 -4.47 18.56
N ASP A 316 14.25 -4.55 19.63
CA ASP A 316 14.75 -5.79 20.24
C ASP A 316 13.61 -6.70 20.71
N SER A 317 12.51 -6.13 21.22
CA SER A 317 11.42 -6.89 21.78
C SER A 317 10.04 -6.28 21.54
N ALA A 318 8.99 -7.08 21.70
CA ALA A 318 7.61 -6.63 21.65
C ALA A 318 7.28 -5.70 22.84
N GLU A 319 7.92 -5.89 23.98
CA GLU A 319 7.75 -5.06 25.18
C GLU A 319 8.32 -3.66 24.94
N THR A 320 9.55 -3.57 24.39
CA THR A 320 10.16 -2.29 23.98
C THR A 320 9.27 -1.57 23.00
N LEU A 321 8.78 -2.24 21.94
CA LEU A 321 7.88 -1.65 20.96
C LEU A 321 6.62 -1.09 21.60
N GLN A 322 6.00 -1.84 22.52
CA GLN A 322 4.79 -1.41 23.21
C GLN A 322 5.06 -0.15 24.07
N THR A 323 6.17 -0.13 24.81
CA THR A 323 6.61 1.00 25.62
C THR A 323 6.84 2.23 24.74
N VAL A 324 7.60 2.09 23.66
CA VAL A 324 7.88 3.18 22.71
C VAL A 324 6.57 3.75 22.14
N ILE A 325 5.65 2.91 21.67
CA ILE A 325 4.36 3.38 21.13
C ILE A 325 3.54 4.14 22.19
N GLN A 326 3.57 3.70 23.46
CA GLN A 326 2.87 4.40 24.53
C GLN A 326 3.52 5.75 24.83
N THR A 327 4.84 5.83 24.89
CA THR A 327 5.58 7.09 25.07
C THR A 327 5.32 8.06 23.92
N LEU A 328 5.41 7.60 22.66
CA LEU A 328 5.09 8.44 21.49
C LEU A 328 3.69 9.04 21.59
N LYS A 329 2.71 8.23 22.02
CA LYS A 329 1.33 8.71 22.20
C LYS A 329 1.23 9.77 23.30
N GLN A 330 1.97 9.64 24.42
CA GLN A 330 2.03 10.64 25.49
C GLN A 330 2.67 11.95 24.98
N GLU A 331 3.71 11.84 24.15
CA GLU A 331 4.40 12.95 23.48
C GLU A 331 3.64 13.48 22.24
N LYS A 332 2.39 13.05 22.04
CA LYS A 332 1.50 13.53 20.97
C LYS A 332 2.00 13.21 19.55
N LEU A 333 2.64 12.08 19.37
CA LEU A 333 2.96 11.49 18.07
C LEU A 333 2.25 10.14 17.94
N LEU A 334 1.60 9.90 16.80
CA LEU A 334 0.93 8.64 16.50
C LEU A 334 1.77 7.83 15.51
N ALA A 335 2.18 6.64 15.91
CA ALA A 335 2.83 5.66 15.05
C ALA A 335 2.21 4.28 15.30
N ILE A 336 2.48 3.31 14.43
CA ILE A 336 1.83 1.99 14.48
C ILE A 336 2.86 0.87 14.44
N LYS A 337 2.54 -0.25 15.09
CA LYS A 337 3.33 -1.47 14.99
C LYS A 337 3.15 -2.16 13.63
N ALA A 338 4.18 -2.88 13.20
CA ALA A 338 4.12 -3.91 12.17
C ALA A 338 4.70 -5.22 12.71
N GLY A 339 4.67 -6.29 11.93
CA GLY A 339 5.21 -7.59 12.31
C GLY A 339 6.67 -7.53 12.73
N GLY A 340 7.11 -8.48 13.57
CA GLY A 340 8.50 -8.61 13.98
C GLY A 340 9.03 -7.48 14.87
N ASN A 341 8.23 -6.93 15.78
CA ASN A 341 8.60 -5.85 16.71
C ASN A 341 9.01 -4.54 16.01
N VAL A 342 8.37 -4.19 14.92
CA VAL A 342 8.69 -3.00 14.13
C VAL A 342 7.78 -1.83 14.47
N LEU A 343 8.37 -0.69 14.80
CA LEU A 343 7.70 0.60 14.80
C LEU A 343 7.62 1.10 13.36
N ARG A 344 6.41 1.13 12.79
CA ARG A 344 6.17 1.58 11.42
C ARG A 344 5.79 3.05 11.39
N LEU A 345 6.45 3.79 10.52
CA LEU A 345 6.31 5.23 10.34
C LEU A 345 5.82 5.53 8.92
N LEU A 346 4.66 6.17 8.84
CA LEU A 346 3.93 6.48 7.60
C LEU A 346 3.40 7.92 7.64
N PRO A 347 4.25 8.95 7.81
CA PRO A 347 3.74 10.33 7.83
C PRO A 347 3.09 10.70 6.50
N PRO A 348 2.22 11.72 6.43
CA PRO A 348 1.76 12.27 5.17
C PRO A 348 2.93 12.67 4.27
N LEU A 349 2.81 12.50 2.96
CA LEU A 349 3.88 12.87 2.02
C LEU A 349 4.09 14.38 1.95
N THR A 350 3.07 15.14 2.34
CA THR A 350 3.09 16.61 2.43
C THR A 350 3.66 17.14 3.74
N ILE A 351 4.11 16.26 4.65
CA ILE A 351 4.73 16.67 5.92
C ILE A 351 5.87 17.66 5.69
N SER A 352 5.93 18.73 6.48
CA SER A 352 7.01 19.71 6.36
C SER A 352 8.32 19.19 6.97
N GLN A 353 9.44 19.78 6.58
CA GLN A 353 10.76 19.45 7.14
C GLN A 353 10.79 19.67 8.67
N SER A 354 10.21 20.77 9.16
CA SER A 354 10.15 21.06 10.59
C SER A 354 9.29 20.08 11.39
N GLU A 355 8.20 19.58 10.79
CA GLU A 355 7.38 18.53 11.40
C GLU A 355 8.10 17.19 11.43
N LEU A 356 8.89 16.84 10.37
CA LEU A 356 9.75 15.65 10.37
C LEU A 356 10.81 15.74 11.46
N GLU A 357 11.52 16.87 11.58
CA GLU A 357 12.52 17.11 12.63
C GLU A 357 11.93 16.97 14.03
N LYS A 358 10.74 17.55 14.24
CA LYS A 358 9.99 17.40 15.49
C LYS A 358 9.65 15.91 15.75
N GLY A 359 9.19 15.20 14.72
CA GLY A 359 8.86 13.78 14.82
C GLY A 359 10.08 12.93 15.18
N VAL A 360 11.23 13.18 14.52
CA VAL A 360 12.51 12.53 14.83
C VAL A 360 12.91 12.77 16.29
N ALA A 361 12.83 14.02 16.78
CA ALA A 361 13.19 14.33 18.16
C ALA A 361 12.33 13.54 19.18
N ILE A 362 11.01 13.47 18.93
CA ILE A 362 10.08 12.71 19.77
C ILE A 362 10.38 11.20 19.72
N ILE A 363 10.66 10.64 18.52
CA ILE A 363 10.97 9.22 18.35
C ILE A 363 12.28 8.87 19.05
N ASN A 364 13.32 9.68 18.86
CA ASN A 364 14.63 9.48 19.50
C ASN A 364 14.47 9.50 21.03
N GLN A 365 13.79 10.50 21.58
CA GLN A 365 13.52 10.56 23.01
C GLN A 365 12.78 9.32 23.52
N ALA A 366 11.75 8.85 22.82
CA ALA A 366 10.97 7.69 23.24
C ALA A 366 11.74 6.36 23.21
N ILE A 367 12.76 6.25 22.34
CA ILE A 367 13.59 5.05 22.21
C ILE A 367 14.76 5.08 23.22
N LEU A 368 15.38 6.26 23.42
CA LEU A 368 16.56 6.41 24.29
C LEU A 368 16.21 6.40 25.80
N GLN A 369 14.98 6.71 26.17
CA GLN A 369 14.48 6.55 27.54
C GLN A 369 14.29 5.06 27.89
#